data_fee097f07fcf89b1585d37fcbfd408c0
#
_entry.id   fee097f07fcf89b1585d37fcbfd408c0
#
_cell.length_a   1.000
_cell.length_b   1.000
_cell.length_c   1.000
_cell.angle_alpha   90.00
_cell.angle_beta   90.00
_cell.angle_gamma   90.00
#
_symmetry.space_group_name_H-M   'P 1'
#
loop_
_entity.id
_entity.type
_entity.pdbx_description
1 polymer ?
#
loop_
_entity_poly.entity_id
_entity_poly.type
_entity_poly.pdbx_seq_one_letter_code
_entity_poly.pdbx_strand_id
1 'polypeptide(L)'
;MKLIYYFRGVSFMYKIYTVKKGDTLNSIAKEFQTTPEEIKRINSFEILDTLSANDKIIVPNNATQLFEIYKIQKGDTMYDIAKRTNSNYEDLIRLNGMRDGEFIYPDEEILIPKPGTIFLITREGDTVSEVVDRLGTNELQLRLQNDRIYLRPDQLLAIKRD
;
A
#
# COMPACT_ATOMS: atom_id res chain seq x y z
N MET A 1 -2.20 16.15 18.54
CA MET A 1 -3.05 15.52 17.50
C MET A 1 -2.36 15.74 16.17
N LYS A 2 -1.40 14.83 15.80
CA LYS A 2 -0.79 14.85 14.46
C LYS A 2 -1.84 14.31 13.51
N LEU A 3 -2.38 15.16 12.64
CA LEU A 3 -3.15 14.72 11.50
C LEU A 3 -2.35 13.63 10.79
N ILE A 4 -2.91 12.44 10.74
CA ILE A 4 -2.57 11.49 9.69
C ILE A 4 -2.95 12.23 8.42
N TYR A 5 -1.96 12.75 7.71
CA TYR A 5 -2.19 13.30 6.39
C TYR A 5 -2.85 12.20 5.57
N TYR A 6 -4.10 12.40 5.23
CA TYR A 6 -4.78 11.60 4.23
C TYR A 6 -4.09 11.88 2.89
N PHE A 7 -2.96 11.22 2.69
CA PHE A 7 -2.44 11.04 1.36
C PHE A 7 -3.47 10.28 0.55
N ARG A 8 -3.81 10.77 -0.62
CA ARG A 8 -4.81 10.15 -1.50
C ARG A 8 -4.52 8.66 -1.77
N GLY A 9 -3.28 8.17 -1.56
CA GLY A 9 -2.87 6.78 -1.71
C GLY A 9 -2.59 5.99 -0.42
N VAL A 10 -2.52 6.62 0.76
CA VAL A 10 -2.10 5.96 2.04
C VAL A 10 -3.14 4.94 2.54
N SER A 11 -4.39 5.01 2.09
CA SER A 11 -5.42 4.01 2.42
C SER A 11 -5.02 2.58 2.01
N PHE A 12 -4.08 2.43 1.09
CA PHE A 12 -3.59 1.11 0.65
C PHE A 12 -2.44 0.56 1.51
N MET A 13 -1.75 1.41 2.27
CA MET A 13 -0.59 1.02 3.07
C MET A 13 -0.94 0.50 4.46
N TYR A 14 -2.10 0.88 4.98
CA TYR A 14 -2.50 0.58 6.34
C TYR A 14 -3.93 0.07 6.40
N LYS A 15 -4.20 -0.81 7.37
CA LYS A 15 -5.55 -1.31 7.66
C LYS A 15 -5.85 -1.24 9.14
N ILE A 16 -7.14 -1.23 9.48
CA ILE A 16 -7.59 -1.33 10.87
C ILE A 16 -7.61 -2.81 11.25
N TYR A 17 -6.89 -3.13 12.32
CA TYR A 17 -6.90 -4.45 12.97
C TYR A 17 -7.66 -4.37 14.28
N THR A 18 -8.56 -5.31 14.52
CA THR A 18 -9.23 -5.46 15.81
C THR A 18 -8.44 -6.46 16.65
N VAL A 19 -7.91 -6.00 17.75
CA VAL A 19 -7.09 -6.79 18.69
C VAL A 19 -7.90 -7.96 19.23
N LYS A 20 -7.34 -9.15 19.17
CA LYS A 20 -7.96 -10.39 19.67
C LYS A 20 -7.49 -10.65 21.11
N LYS A 21 -8.25 -11.47 21.83
CA LYS A 21 -7.85 -11.89 23.18
C LYS A 21 -6.55 -12.69 23.11
N GLY A 22 -5.55 -12.24 23.85
CA GLY A 22 -4.21 -12.86 23.89
C GLY A 22 -3.21 -12.26 22.91
N ASP A 23 -3.63 -11.28 22.07
CA ASP A 23 -2.70 -10.56 21.24
C ASP A 23 -1.74 -9.72 22.09
N THR A 24 -0.52 -9.63 21.59
CA THR A 24 0.53 -8.70 22.06
C THR A 24 1.02 -7.90 20.88
N LEU A 25 1.63 -6.74 21.13
CA LEU A 25 2.26 -5.98 20.03
C LEU A 25 3.26 -6.81 19.24
N ASN A 26 4.00 -7.69 19.90
CA ASN A 26 4.97 -8.57 19.27
C ASN A 26 4.28 -9.61 18.35
N SER A 27 3.17 -10.21 18.81
CA SER A 27 2.43 -11.18 17.98
C SER A 27 1.79 -10.51 16.77
N ILE A 28 1.22 -9.32 16.96
CA ILE A 28 0.63 -8.52 15.89
C ILE A 28 1.72 -8.06 14.91
N ALA A 29 2.84 -7.54 15.40
CA ALA A 29 3.96 -7.13 14.54
C ALA A 29 4.47 -8.30 13.68
N LYS A 30 4.57 -9.49 14.25
CA LYS A 30 4.95 -10.70 13.50
C LYS A 30 3.90 -11.09 12.46
N GLU A 31 2.60 -11.03 12.80
CA GLU A 31 1.49 -11.34 11.87
C GLU A 31 1.51 -10.39 10.66
N PHE A 32 1.77 -9.10 10.89
CA PHE A 32 1.81 -8.07 9.83
C PHE A 32 3.21 -7.77 9.31
N GLN A 33 4.20 -8.61 9.60
CA GLN A 33 5.59 -8.53 9.12
C GLN A 33 6.19 -7.11 9.30
N THR A 34 5.98 -6.54 10.46
CA THR A 34 6.45 -5.21 10.88
C THR A 34 7.13 -5.29 12.24
N THR A 35 7.43 -4.14 12.84
CA THR A 35 7.99 -4.07 14.20
C THR A 35 7.00 -3.45 15.17
N PRO A 36 7.09 -3.78 16.48
CA PRO A 36 6.28 -3.13 17.51
C PRO A 36 6.44 -1.61 17.50
N GLU A 37 7.66 -1.11 17.24
CA GLU A 37 7.99 0.30 17.16
C GLU A 37 7.24 0.99 16.01
N GLU A 38 7.15 0.34 14.86
CA GLU A 38 6.39 0.85 13.72
C GLU A 38 4.90 0.91 14.03
N ILE A 39 4.33 -0.15 14.64
CA ILE A 39 2.92 -0.12 15.07
C ILE A 39 2.68 1.02 16.06
N LYS A 40 3.58 1.21 17.03
CA LYS A 40 3.50 2.33 17.97
C LYS A 40 3.57 3.68 17.26
N ARG A 41 4.46 3.83 16.28
CA ARG A 41 4.66 5.07 15.53
C ARG A 41 3.40 5.51 14.78
N ILE A 42 2.70 4.56 14.15
CA ILE A 42 1.49 4.86 13.34
C ILE A 42 0.23 5.04 14.16
N ASN A 43 0.19 4.57 15.42
CA ASN A 43 -1.00 4.62 16.28
C ASN A 43 -0.96 5.67 17.41
N SER A 44 0.07 6.48 17.52
CA SER A 44 0.33 7.35 18.68
C SER A 44 0.61 6.56 19.98
N PHE A 45 1.72 6.86 20.62
CA PHE A 45 2.31 6.07 21.73
C PHE A 45 1.37 5.80 22.92
N GLU A 46 0.39 6.66 23.18
CA GLU A 46 -0.45 6.60 24.38
C GLU A 46 -1.48 5.46 24.40
N ILE A 47 -1.84 4.92 23.23
CA ILE A 47 -2.92 3.90 23.10
C ILE A 47 -2.38 2.49 23.32
N LEU A 48 -1.07 2.27 23.25
CA LEU A 48 -0.48 0.94 23.10
C LEU A 48 0.20 0.37 24.34
N ASP A 49 0.27 1.12 25.43
CA ASP A 49 0.81 0.60 26.69
C ASP A 49 -0.17 -0.36 27.42
N THR A 50 -1.45 -0.33 27.03
CA THR A 50 -2.50 -1.21 27.57
C THR A 50 -3.36 -1.78 26.46
N LEU A 51 -2.76 -2.61 25.58
CA LEU A 51 -3.47 -3.26 24.50
C LEU A 51 -4.52 -4.24 25.03
N SER A 52 -5.79 -4.01 24.70
CA SER A 52 -6.93 -4.81 25.14
C SER A 52 -7.67 -5.45 23.98
N ALA A 53 -8.30 -6.59 24.21
CA ALA A 53 -9.15 -7.21 23.21
C ALA A 53 -10.28 -6.27 22.78
N ASN A 54 -10.56 -6.22 21.49
CA ASN A 54 -11.47 -5.34 20.76
C ASN A 54 -10.95 -3.91 20.51
N ASP A 55 -9.75 -3.56 20.96
CA ASP A 55 -9.12 -2.31 20.53
C ASP A 55 -8.92 -2.32 19.01
N LYS A 56 -9.07 -1.14 18.42
CA LYS A 56 -8.81 -0.95 16.98
C LYS A 56 -7.50 -0.21 16.81
N ILE A 57 -6.55 -0.87 16.19
CA ILE A 57 -5.26 -0.30 15.89
C ILE A 57 -5.02 -0.28 14.37
N ILE A 58 -4.20 0.66 13.95
CA ILE A 58 -3.72 0.74 12.56
C ILE A 58 -2.49 -0.16 12.45
N VAL A 59 -2.50 -1.06 11.47
CA VAL A 59 -1.36 -1.92 11.16
C VAL A 59 -0.97 -1.77 9.70
N PRO A 60 0.32 -2.01 9.35
CA PRO A 60 0.72 -2.04 7.96
C PRO A 60 -0.07 -3.11 7.20
N ASN A 61 -0.43 -2.79 5.98
CA ASN A 61 -0.95 -3.75 5.03
C ASN A 61 0.22 -4.39 4.25
N ASN A 62 0.03 -5.53 3.59
CA ASN A 62 1.05 -6.14 2.72
C ASN A 62 1.61 -5.16 1.67
N ALA A 63 0.81 -4.16 1.30
CA ALA A 63 1.25 -3.07 0.44
C ALA A 63 2.47 -2.30 0.96
N THR A 64 2.68 -2.17 2.29
CA THR A 64 3.87 -1.48 2.85
C THR A 64 5.18 -2.19 2.55
N GLN A 65 5.12 -3.49 2.26
CA GLN A 65 6.28 -4.27 1.85
C GLN A 65 6.64 -4.04 0.40
N LEU A 66 5.65 -3.70 -0.42
CA LEU A 66 5.76 -3.57 -1.87
C LEU A 66 5.93 -2.12 -2.33
N PHE A 67 5.54 -1.15 -1.50
CA PHE A 67 5.59 0.28 -1.83
C PHE A 67 6.40 1.06 -0.80
N GLU A 68 6.88 2.23 -1.21
CA GLU A 68 7.56 3.19 -0.35
C GLU A 68 7.11 4.62 -0.65
N ILE A 69 7.30 5.50 0.32
CA ILE A 69 7.02 6.94 0.15
C ILE A 69 8.23 7.56 -0.55
N TYR A 70 7.98 8.23 -1.66
CA TYR A 70 8.96 9.00 -2.40
C TYR A 70 8.67 10.49 -2.29
N LYS A 71 9.66 11.26 -1.85
CA LYS A 71 9.59 12.72 -1.81
C LYS A 71 10.01 13.30 -3.15
N ILE A 72 9.09 13.98 -3.81
CA ILE A 72 9.29 14.56 -5.15
C ILE A 72 10.45 15.55 -5.13
N GLN A 73 11.35 15.40 -6.09
CA GLN A 73 12.49 16.26 -6.28
C GLN A 73 12.20 17.31 -7.37
N LYS A 74 12.94 18.41 -7.33
CA LYS A 74 12.85 19.45 -8.38
C LYS A 74 13.19 18.86 -9.76
N GLY A 75 12.26 18.99 -10.69
CA GLY A 75 12.40 18.48 -12.06
C GLY A 75 11.83 17.08 -12.28
N ASP A 76 11.32 16.41 -11.23
CA ASP A 76 10.59 15.16 -11.40
C ASP A 76 9.28 15.38 -12.18
N THR A 77 8.95 14.39 -13.00
CA THR A 77 7.61 14.25 -13.58
C THR A 77 7.05 12.88 -13.24
N MET A 78 5.73 12.73 -13.16
CA MET A 78 5.10 11.42 -12.92
C MET A 78 5.48 10.41 -14.02
N TYR A 79 5.72 10.87 -15.24
CA TYR A 79 6.17 10.03 -16.34
C TYR A 79 7.58 9.46 -16.10
N ASP A 80 8.53 10.33 -15.69
CA ASP A 80 9.91 9.90 -15.39
C ASP A 80 9.97 8.98 -14.18
N ILE A 81 9.16 9.26 -13.16
CA ILE A 81 9.03 8.39 -11.97
C ILE A 81 8.48 7.03 -12.39
N ALA A 82 7.40 6.97 -13.18
CA ALA A 82 6.85 5.72 -13.67
C ALA A 82 7.89 4.91 -14.48
N LYS A 83 8.62 5.57 -15.37
CA LYS A 83 9.70 4.94 -16.15
C LYS A 83 10.81 4.40 -15.26
N ARG A 84 11.27 5.15 -14.28
CA ARG A 84 12.33 4.77 -13.33
C ARG A 84 11.92 3.60 -12.44
N THR A 85 10.66 3.53 -12.05
CA THR A 85 10.11 2.47 -11.21
C THR A 85 9.53 1.29 -12.01
N ASN A 86 9.70 1.31 -13.33
CA ASN A 86 9.13 0.29 -14.23
C ASN A 86 7.62 0.08 -14.03
N SER A 87 6.89 1.18 -13.82
CA SER A 87 5.45 1.19 -13.56
C SER A 87 4.68 1.67 -14.79
N ASN A 88 3.44 1.25 -14.91
CA ASN A 88 2.51 1.89 -15.83
C ASN A 88 2.17 3.29 -15.30
N TYR A 89 2.23 4.31 -16.17
CA TYR A 89 1.98 5.72 -15.78
C TYR A 89 0.56 5.90 -15.21
N GLU A 90 -0.45 5.35 -15.89
CA GLU A 90 -1.85 5.49 -15.46
C GLU A 90 -2.10 4.80 -14.11
N ASP A 91 -1.50 3.61 -13.89
CA ASP A 91 -1.62 2.92 -12.61
C ASP A 91 -0.89 3.68 -11.51
N LEU A 92 0.25 4.32 -11.79
CA LEU A 92 0.99 5.10 -10.81
C LEU A 92 0.24 6.37 -10.37
N ILE A 93 -0.35 7.12 -11.31
CA ILE A 93 -1.18 8.30 -10.97
C ILE A 93 -2.43 7.89 -10.19
N ARG A 94 -3.08 6.78 -10.55
CA ARG A 94 -4.25 6.25 -9.84
C ARG A 94 -3.89 5.73 -8.44
N LEU A 95 -2.75 5.05 -8.30
CA LEU A 95 -2.22 4.64 -6.98
C LEU A 95 -2.14 5.83 -6.02
N ASN A 96 -1.77 6.99 -6.54
CA ASN A 96 -1.63 8.23 -5.76
C ASN A 96 -2.92 9.08 -5.73
N GLY A 97 -4.02 8.57 -6.25
CA GLY A 97 -5.31 9.27 -6.30
C GLY A 97 -5.26 10.56 -7.12
N MET A 98 -4.35 10.64 -8.09
CA MET A 98 -4.14 11.77 -8.98
C MET A 98 -4.95 11.62 -10.25
N ARG A 99 -5.21 12.75 -10.91
CA ARG A 99 -5.82 12.78 -12.26
C ARG A 99 -4.73 12.88 -13.32
N ASP A 100 -5.06 12.43 -14.52
CA ASP A 100 -4.15 12.62 -15.65
C ASP A 100 -3.89 14.11 -15.91
N GLY A 101 -2.62 14.45 -16.12
CA GLY A 101 -2.17 15.85 -16.28
C GLY A 101 -2.12 16.68 -15.01
N GLU A 102 -2.38 16.10 -13.83
CA GLU A 102 -2.21 16.81 -12.55
C GLU A 102 -0.73 17.07 -12.28
N PHE A 103 -0.42 18.31 -11.88
CA PHE A 103 0.95 18.71 -11.56
C PHE A 103 1.40 18.15 -10.22
N ILE A 104 2.68 17.84 -10.12
CA ILE A 104 3.38 17.48 -8.89
C ILE A 104 4.40 18.59 -8.55
N TYR A 105 4.62 18.78 -7.26
CA TYR A 105 5.53 19.83 -6.77
C TYR A 105 6.65 19.25 -5.91
N PRO A 106 7.84 19.87 -5.91
CA PRO A 106 8.90 19.47 -5.00
C PRO A 106 8.42 19.45 -3.55
N ASP A 107 8.95 18.50 -2.78
CA ASP A 107 8.62 18.21 -1.38
C ASP A 107 7.26 17.51 -1.14
N GLU A 108 6.41 17.35 -2.14
CA GLU A 108 5.27 16.45 -2.04
C GLU A 108 5.73 14.99 -1.95
N GLU A 109 4.91 14.18 -1.31
CA GLU A 109 5.18 12.76 -1.13
C GLU A 109 4.18 11.92 -1.91
N ILE A 110 4.68 10.93 -2.62
CA ILE A 110 3.89 9.96 -3.37
C ILE A 110 4.31 8.54 -3.03
N LEU A 111 3.42 7.59 -3.28
CA LEU A 111 3.75 6.17 -3.24
C LEU A 111 4.40 5.74 -4.55
N ILE A 112 5.49 5.03 -4.44
CA ILE A 112 6.13 4.35 -5.57
C ILE A 112 6.36 2.87 -5.23
N PRO A 113 6.37 1.98 -6.23
CA PRO A 113 6.71 0.58 -5.99
C PRO A 113 8.20 0.42 -5.66
N LYS A 114 8.49 -0.46 -4.72
CA LYS A 114 9.86 -0.91 -4.44
C LYS A 114 10.39 -1.76 -5.60
N PRO A 115 11.71 -1.87 -5.77
CA PRO A 115 12.31 -2.71 -6.80
C PRO A 115 11.73 -4.13 -6.80
N GLY A 116 11.40 -4.65 -7.98
CA GLY A 116 10.79 -5.96 -8.15
C GLY A 116 9.27 -6.03 -7.92
N THR A 117 8.64 -4.95 -7.51
CA THR A 117 7.17 -4.89 -7.39
C THR A 117 6.54 -4.58 -8.74
N ILE A 118 5.58 -5.39 -9.14
CA ILE A 118 4.67 -5.12 -10.26
C ILE A 118 3.28 -4.96 -9.69
N PHE A 119 2.57 -3.94 -10.12
CA PHE A 119 1.22 -3.67 -9.66
C PHE A 119 0.33 -3.16 -10.79
N LEU A 120 -0.95 -3.24 -10.58
CA LEU A 120 -1.97 -2.61 -11.40
C LEU A 120 -3.12 -2.12 -10.53
N ILE A 121 -3.82 -1.13 -11.00
CA ILE A 121 -5.11 -0.71 -10.45
C ILE A 121 -6.21 -1.26 -11.35
N THR A 122 -7.10 -2.04 -10.77
CA THR A 122 -8.19 -2.69 -11.51
C THR A 122 -9.14 -1.66 -12.11
N ARG A 123 -9.74 -2.01 -13.25
CA ARG A 123 -10.74 -1.21 -13.98
C ARG A 123 -12.06 -1.97 -14.04
N GLU A 124 -13.11 -1.26 -14.37
CA GLU A 124 -14.39 -1.89 -14.65
C GLU A 124 -14.24 -2.89 -15.80
N GLY A 125 -14.74 -4.11 -15.57
CA GLY A 125 -14.68 -5.20 -16.55
C GLY A 125 -13.43 -6.07 -16.49
N ASP A 126 -12.41 -5.73 -15.70
CA ASP A 126 -11.23 -6.58 -15.52
C ASP A 126 -11.64 -7.98 -14.99
N THR A 127 -11.11 -9.02 -15.62
CA THR A 127 -11.23 -10.41 -15.17
C THR A 127 -9.97 -10.90 -14.47
N VAL A 128 -10.09 -11.97 -13.67
CA VAL A 128 -8.91 -12.59 -13.01
C VAL A 128 -7.85 -13.00 -14.04
N SER A 129 -8.27 -13.55 -15.18
CA SER A 129 -7.35 -13.97 -16.25
C SER A 129 -6.54 -12.78 -16.78
N GLU A 130 -7.20 -11.66 -17.11
CA GLU A 130 -6.51 -10.46 -17.60
C GLU A 130 -5.58 -9.86 -16.57
N VAL A 131 -5.99 -9.89 -15.30
CA VAL A 131 -5.16 -9.39 -14.19
C VAL A 131 -3.90 -10.22 -14.03
N VAL A 132 -3.99 -11.55 -14.01
CA VAL A 132 -2.81 -12.42 -13.89
C VAL A 132 -1.88 -12.32 -15.09
N ASP A 133 -2.44 -12.16 -16.30
CA ASP A 133 -1.67 -11.96 -17.54
C ASP A 133 -0.90 -10.62 -17.49
N ARG A 134 -1.55 -9.53 -17.11
CA ARG A 134 -0.94 -8.19 -16.99
C ARG A 134 0.12 -8.13 -15.90
N LEU A 135 -0.07 -8.83 -14.78
CA LEU A 135 0.91 -8.94 -13.70
C LEU A 135 2.00 -9.97 -14.03
N GLY A 136 1.82 -10.80 -15.07
CA GLY A 136 2.76 -11.87 -15.43
C GLY A 136 2.91 -12.91 -14.32
N THR A 137 1.82 -13.31 -13.72
CA THR A 137 1.76 -14.23 -12.57
C THR A 137 0.71 -15.32 -12.80
N ASN A 138 0.31 -16.01 -11.76
CA ASN A 138 -0.82 -16.95 -11.77
C ASN A 138 -1.79 -16.65 -10.62
N GLU A 139 -2.98 -17.23 -10.67
CA GLU A 139 -4.05 -16.96 -9.71
C GLU A 139 -3.63 -17.30 -8.27
N LEU A 140 -2.88 -18.38 -8.07
CA LEU A 140 -2.42 -18.78 -6.73
C LEU A 140 -1.48 -17.73 -6.14
N GLN A 141 -0.48 -17.28 -6.90
CA GLN A 141 0.46 -16.26 -6.46
C GLN A 141 -0.24 -14.91 -6.23
N LEU A 142 -1.19 -14.56 -7.09
CA LEU A 142 -1.98 -13.35 -6.92
C LEU A 142 -2.74 -13.39 -5.59
N ARG A 143 -3.37 -14.52 -5.25
CA ARG A 143 -4.12 -14.70 -3.99
C ARG A 143 -3.22 -14.70 -2.77
N LEU A 144 -2.02 -15.31 -2.85
CA LEU A 144 -1.08 -15.36 -1.74
C LEU A 144 -0.50 -13.99 -1.36
N GLN A 145 -0.36 -13.10 -2.36
CA GLN A 145 0.27 -11.80 -2.19
C GLN A 145 -0.72 -10.64 -2.04
N ASN A 146 -2.02 -10.91 -2.11
CA ASN A 146 -3.06 -9.89 -1.93
C ASN A 146 -4.10 -10.35 -0.92
N ASP A 147 -4.42 -9.54 0.07
CA ASP A 147 -5.33 -9.88 1.16
C ASP A 147 -6.73 -10.30 0.67
N ARG A 148 -7.22 -9.62 -0.34
CA ARG A 148 -8.54 -9.86 -0.95
C ARG A 148 -8.54 -9.41 -2.40
N ILE A 149 -9.18 -10.21 -3.26
CA ILE A 149 -9.36 -9.90 -4.68
C ILE A 149 -10.85 -9.84 -4.95
N TYR A 150 -11.35 -8.64 -5.21
CA TYR A 150 -12.77 -8.42 -5.51
C TYR A 150 -13.04 -8.11 -6.97
N LEU A 151 -11.99 -7.78 -7.74
CA LEU A 151 -12.07 -7.27 -9.12
C LEU A 151 -13.09 -6.12 -9.27
N ARG A 152 -13.08 -5.23 -8.29
CA ARG A 152 -13.82 -3.97 -8.37
C ARG A 152 -12.93 -2.90 -8.98
N PRO A 153 -13.51 -1.90 -9.66
CA PRO A 153 -12.74 -0.74 -10.10
C PRO A 153 -11.92 -0.15 -8.94
N ASP A 154 -10.73 0.33 -9.25
CA ASP A 154 -9.81 0.98 -8.31
C ASP A 154 -9.21 0.08 -7.23
N GLN A 155 -9.30 -1.24 -7.37
CA GLN A 155 -8.57 -2.14 -6.48
C GLN A 155 -7.09 -2.19 -6.87
N LEU A 156 -6.20 -1.93 -5.90
CA LEU A 156 -4.76 -2.20 -6.04
C LEU A 156 -4.51 -3.71 -5.94
N LEU A 157 -3.86 -4.27 -6.95
CA LEU A 157 -3.30 -5.61 -6.94
C LEU A 157 -1.81 -5.51 -7.23
N ALA A 158 -0.99 -6.16 -6.41
CA ALA A 158 0.45 -6.11 -6.53
C ALA A 158 1.09 -7.47 -6.22
N ILE A 159 2.20 -7.73 -6.87
CA ILE A 159 3.05 -8.88 -6.63
C ILE A 159 4.50 -8.44 -6.51
N LYS A 160 5.29 -9.24 -5.79
CA LYS A 160 6.75 -9.16 -5.82
C LYS A 160 7.28 -10.26 -6.73
N ARG A 161 8.17 -9.90 -7.64
CA ARG A 161 8.97 -10.87 -8.40
C ARG A 161 10.30 -11.10 -7.67
N ASP A 162 10.64 -12.35 -7.53
CA ASP A 162 11.94 -12.80 -7.02
C ASP A 162 13.03 -12.59 -8.07
#